data_a5aa9271494bece925b2db38c2044cae
#
_entry.id   a5aa9271494bece925b2db38c2044cae
#
_cell.length_a   1.000
_cell.length_b   1.000
_cell.length_c   1.000
_cell.angle_alpha   90.00
_cell.angle_beta   90.00
_cell.angle_gamma   90.00
#
_symmetry.space_group_name_H-M   'P 1'
#
loop_
_entity.id
_entity.type
_entity.pdbx_description
1 polymer ?
#
loop_
_entity_poly.entity_id
_entity_poly.type
_entity_poly.pdbx_seq_one_letter_code
_entity_poly.pdbx_strand_id
1 'polypeptide(L)'
;MKKYFFTLCLLSVVSTLFAQETRTENNGNLILEDIPAIPGSIKEDLSKFQNVRSAAFRGFNNQDEGLFISTRFGNVSQLHLVKSAGAARNQITYFQEPIGSVTMHPTKSSIAFTMDKGGTENAQIYLLNPESSSTQMLTDGTSRNGGPLWSNAGNHIAFQSTKRNGSSNDVWMMPLDNPQKSELILESPDGTWWGAADWSEDDSKVLIQNYISIANSKAYIVDLTTKEKSLILGEKDSSSVNSALAFDENDKGIFFITNQYGEFNQLAYYEIETSEVTVISKEISWDVDGFSISDDSKKAAFVVNENGYS
;
A
#
# COMPACT_ATOMS: atom_id res chain seq x y z
N MET A 1 -16.83 -92.20 -2.44
CA MET A 1 -15.99 -91.13 -1.82
C MET A 1 -15.82 -90.00 -2.78
N LYS A 2 -16.54 -88.90 -2.60
CA LYS A 2 -16.49 -87.69 -3.48
C LYS A 2 -15.51 -86.70 -2.85
N LYS A 3 -14.43 -86.38 -3.59
CA LYS A 3 -13.47 -85.34 -3.21
C LYS A 3 -14.00 -83.99 -3.68
N TYR A 4 -14.29 -83.06 -2.80
CA TYR A 4 -14.62 -81.70 -3.11
C TYR A 4 -13.30 -80.91 -3.23
N PHE A 5 -13.04 -80.33 -4.42
CA PHE A 5 -11.97 -79.42 -4.66
C PHE A 5 -12.49 -77.98 -4.33
N PHE A 6 -11.92 -77.36 -3.31
CA PHE A 6 -12.26 -76.04 -2.91
C PHE A 6 -11.30 -75.09 -3.65
N THR A 7 -11.79 -74.40 -4.66
CA THR A 7 -11.00 -73.36 -5.39
C THR A 7 -11.17 -72.07 -4.64
N LEU A 8 -10.13 -71.64 -3.94
CA LEU A 8 -10.06 -70.33 -3.25
C LEU A 8 -9.72 -69.26 -4.30
N CYS A 9 -10.71 -68.46 -4.72
CA CYS A 9 -10.47 -67.26 -5.51
C CYS A 9 -9.92 -66.13 -4.62
N LEU A 10 -8.62 -65.89 -4.73
CA LEU A 10 -7.99 -64.71 -4.13
C LEU A 10 -8.36 -63.46 -4.95
N LEU A 11 -9.31 -62.70 -4.48
CA LEU A 11 -9.60 -61.35 -4.98
C LEU A 11 -8.49 -60.42 -4.51
N SER A 12 -7.50 -60.18 -5.32
CA SER A 12 -6.54 -59.09 -5.08
C SER A 12 -7.21 -57.77 -5.38
N VAL A 13 -7.62 -57.07 -4.29
CA VAL A 13 -8.02 -55.65 -4.37
C VAL A 13 -6.71 -54.85 -4.65
N VAL A 14 -6.51 -54.48 -5.86
CA VAL A 14 -5.45 -53.51 -6.23
C VAL A 14 -5.99 -52.14 -5.76
N SER A 15 -5.62 -51.74 -4.54
CA SER A 15 -5.75 -50.37 -4.11
C SER A 15 -4.78 -49.53 -4.93
N THR A 16 -5.26 -48.83 -5.94
CA THR A 16 -4.50 -47.78 -6.58
C THR A 16 -4.29 -46.68 -5.54
N LEU A 17 -3.16 -46.66 -4.90
CA LEU A 17 -2.64 -45.52 -4.17
C LEU A 17 -2.45 -44.43 -5.21
N PHE A 18 -3.39 -43.52 -5.32
CA PHE A 18 -3.16 -42.26 -6.00
C PHE A 18 -2.08 -41.55 -5.17
N ALA A 19 -0.87 -41.53 -5.69
CA ALA A 19 0.17 -40.72 -5.11
C ALA A 19 -0.33 -39.26 -5.20
N GLN A 20 -0.47 -38.60 -4.06
CA GLN A 20 -0.82 -37.20 -3.99
C GLN A 20 0.26 -36.41 -4.74
N GLU A 21 -0.13 -35.78 -5.86
CA GLU A 21 0.81 -34.98 -6.64
C GLU A 21 0.98 -33.63 -5.97
N THR A 22 2.14 -33.44 -5.37
CA THR A 22 2.52 -32.16 -4.76
C THR A 22 3.48 -31.44 -5.69
N ARG A 23 3.14 -30.21 -6.09
CA ARG A 23 4.05 -29.33 -6.82
C ARG A 23 4.17 -27.99 -6.11
N THR A 24 5.33 -27.36 -6.28
CA THR A 24 5.65 -26.09 -5.65
C THR A 24 5.89 -25.05 -6.73
N GLU A 25 5.25 -23.91 -6.61
CA GLU A 25 5.34 -22.77 -7.52
C GLU A 25 5.69 -21.48 -6.75
N ASN A 26 5.85 -20.34 -7.44
CA ASN A 26 6.14 -19.02 -6.84
C ASN A 26 7.35 -19.04 -5.89
N ASN A 27 8.50 -19.56 -6.37
CA ASN A 27 9.75 -19.65 -5.59
C ASN A 27 9.60 -20.38 -4.23
N GLY A 28 8.68 -21.34 -4.14
CA GLY A 28 8.43 -22.12 -2.92
C GLY A 28 7.28 -21.62 -2.06
N ASN A 29 6.66 -20.51 -2.41
CA ASN A 29 5.58 -19.91 -1.60
C ASN A 29 4.18 -20.49 -1.89
N LEU A 30 4.01 -21.28 -2.96
CA LEU A 30 2.76 -21.93 -3.30
C LEU A 30 2.96 -23.43 -3.39
N ILE A 31 2.31 -24.17 -2.52
CA ILE A 31 2.29 -25.64 -2.51
C ILE A 31 0.90 -26.07 -2.99
N LEU A 32 0.87 -26.87 -4.05
CA LEU A 32 -0.35 -27.39 -4.68
C LEU A 32 -0.38 -28.91 -4.47
N GLU A 33 -1.39 -29.38 -3.73
CA GLU A 33 -1.60 -30.80 -3.43
C GLU A 33 -2.87 -31.27 -4.15
N ASP A 34 -2.74 -32.25 -5.04
CA ASP A 34 -3.83 -32.80 -5.87
C ASP A 34 -4.61 -31.75 -6.69
N ILE A 35 -4.01 -30.61 -6.97
CA ILE A 35 -4.60 -29.58 -7.83
C ILE A 35 -4.17 -29.85 -9.27
N PRO A 36 -5.12 -30.15 -10.21
CA PRO A 36 -4.77 -30.36 -11.61
C PRO A 36 -4.07 -29.13 -12.22
N ALA A 37 -3.19 -29.37 -13.17
CA ALA A 37 -2.62 -28.29 -13.95
C ALA A 37 -3.72 -27.57 -14.75
N ILE A 38 -3.69 -26.24 -14.76
CA ILE A 38 -4.64 -25.43 -15.55
C ILE A 38 -4.37 -25.73 -17.03
N PRO A 39 -5.38 -26.20 -17.82
CA PRO A 39 -5.23 -26.46 -19.24
C PRO A 39 -4.71 -25.23 -19.99
N GLY A 40 -3.81 -25.47 -20.97
CA GLY A 40 -3.22 -24.40 -21.79
C GLY A 40 -4.26 -23.55 -22.50
N SER A 41 -5.37 -24.15 -22.98
CA SER A 41 -6.46 -23.43 -23.61
C SER A 41 -7.11 -22.38 -22.70
N ILE A 42 -7.28 -22.69 -21.41
CA ILE A 42 -7.83 -21.70 -20.44
C ILE A 42 -6.84 -20.54 -20.27
N LYS A 43 -5.52 -20.82 -20.17
CA LYS A 43 -4.50 -19.78 -20.09
C LYS A 43 -4.48 -18.89 -21.33
N GLU A 44 -4.60 -19.48 -22.53
CA GLU A 44 -4.65 -18.74 -23.79
C GLU A 44 -5.90 -17.86 -23.89
N ASP A 45 -7.08 -18.37 -23.51
CA ASP A 45 -8.31 -17.61 -23.54
C ASP A 45 -8.31 -16.46 -22.50
N LEU A 46 -7.87 -16.71 -21.28
CA LEU A 46 -7.72 -15.68 -20.26
C LEU A 46 -6.72 -14.59 -20.67
N SER A 47 -5.65 -14.96 -21.37
CA SER A 47 -4.62 -14.00 -21.78
C SER A 47 -5.18 -12.88 -22.68
N LYS A 48 -6.21 -13.17 -23.48
CA LYS A 48 -6.90 -12.18 -24.33
C LYS A 48 -7.54 -11.06 -23.52
N PHE A 49 -8.06 -11.36 -22.33
CA PHE A 49 -8.71 -10.43 -21.43
C PHE A 49 -7.70 -9.80 -20.44
N GLN A 50 -6.73 -10.57 -19.98
CA GLN A 50 -5.75 -10.11 -19.00
C GLN A 50 -4.63 -9.26 -19.60
N ASN A 51 -4.43 -9.27 -20.92
CA ASN A 51 -3.41 -8.47 -21.61
C ASN A 51 -3.83 -7.02 -21.87
N VAL A 52 -4.87 -6.53 -21.18
CA VAL A 52 -5.17 -5.10 -21.16
C VAL A 52 -4.03 -4.36 -20.47
N ARG A 53 -3.51 -3.33 -21.14
CA ARG A 53 -2.38 -2.53 -20.65
C ARG A 53 -2.88 -1.22 -20.11
N SER A 54 -3.35 -1.23 -18.86
CA SER A 54 -3.63 -0.02 -18.12
C SER A 54 -2.33 0.72 -17.78
N ALA A 55 -2.43 2.01 -17.54
CA ALA A 55 -1.37 2.84 -16.99
C ALA A 55 -1.89 3.56 -15.75
N ALA A 56 -1.30 3.29 -14.59
CA ALA A 56 -1.63 4.00 -13.36
C ALA A 56 -0.62 5.13 -13.16
N PHE A 57 -1.10 6.34 -12.95
CA PHE A 57 -0.28 7.49 -12.55
C PHE A 57 0.38 7.22 -11.20
N ARG A 58 1.66 7.59 -11.06
CA ARG A 58 2.45 7.40 -9.83
C ARG A 58 3.02 8.69 -9.27
N GLY A 59 3.20 9.70 -10.09
CA GLY A 59 3.70 11.02 -9.68
C GLY A 59 4.36 11.75 -10.83
N PHE A 60 4.62 13.03 -10.60
CA PHE A 60 5.39 13.87 -11.52
C PHE A 60 6.90 13.65 -11.32
N ASN A 61 7.66 13.95 -12.36
CA ASN A 61 9.12 14.01 -12.27
C ASN A 61 9.52 15.38 -11.73
N ASN A 62 9.96 15.43 -10.48
CA ASN A 62 10.26 16.68 -9.77
C ASN A 62 11.54 17.39 -10.26
N GLN A 63 12.33 16.77 -11.14
CA GLN A 63 13.59 17.33 -11.63
C GLN A 63 13.54 17.71 -13.11
N ASP A 64 12.58 17.21 -13.86
CA ASP A 64 12.48 17.38 -15.31
C ASP A 64 11.01 17.24 -15.71
N GLU A 65 10.68 17.57 -16.96
CA GLU A 65 9.34 17.35 -17.49
C GLU A 65 8.97 15.85 -17.52
N GLY A 66 7.68 15.57 -17.32
CA GLY A 66 7.14 14.24 -17.44
C GLY A 66 6.53 13.69 -16.17
N LEU A 67 6.09 12.44 -16.26
CA LEU A 67 5.42 11.74 -15.18
C LEU A 67 5.82 10.27 -15.16
N PHE A 68 5.69 9.67 -13.99
CA PHE A 68 5.89 8.24 -13.80
C PHE A 68 4.54 7.52 -13.83
N ILE A 69 4.50 6.41 -14.55
CA ILE A 69 3.36 5.51 -14.61
C ILE A 69 3.79 4.09 -14.26
N SER A 70 2.87 3.35 -13.69
CA SER A 70 3.01 1.90 -13.55
C SER A 70 2.18 1.21 -14.63
N THR A 71 2.83 0.41 -15.48
CA THR A 71 2.17 -0.34 -16.55
C THR A 71 2.89 -1.67 -16.81
N ARG A 72 2.21 -2.58 -17.50
CA ARG A 72 2.71 -3.92 -17.76
C ARG A 72 2.90 -4.13 -19.26
N PHE A 73 4.16 -4.33 -19.69
CA PHE A 73 4.49 -4.84 -21.04
C PHE A 73 4.90 -6.31 -21.03
N GLY A 74 5.44 -6.79 -19.90
CA GLY A 74 5.74 -8.18 -19.62
C GLY A 74 4.72 -8.85 -18.71
N ASN A 75 5.21 -9.70 -17.81
CA ASN A 75 4.36 -10.47 -16.89
C ASN A 75 3.87 -9.65 -15.69
N VAL A 76 4.65 -8.67 -15.25
CA VAL A 76 4.38 -7.85 -14.05
C VAL A 76 4.45 -6.36 -14.35
N SER A 77 3.79 -5.58 -13.49
CA SER A 77 3.77 -4.11 -13.61
C SER A 77 5.11 -3.52 -13.20
N GLN A 78 5.64 -2.64 -14.04
CA GLN A 78 6.91 -1.95 -13.86
C GLN A 78 6.73 -0.43 -13.95
N LEU A 79 7.69 0.33 -13.44
CA LEU A 79 7.69 1.79 -13.51
C LEU A 79 8.24 2.26 -14.86
N HIS A 80 7.56 3.25 -15.45
CA HIS A 80 7.91 3.87 -16.72
C HIS A 80 7.89 5.38 -16.58
N LEU A 81 8.82 6.05 -17.25
CA LEU A 81 8.83 7.50 -17.43
C LEU A 81 8.19 7.87 -18.77
N VAL A 82 7.25 8.80 -18.74
CA VAL A 82 6.63 9.45 -19.91
C VAL A 82 6.99 10.92 -19.88
N LYS A 83 7.87 11.36 -20.78
CA LYS A 83 8.45 12.72 -20.75
C LYS A 83 7.49 13.83 -21.18
N SER A 84 6.49 13.53 -22.01
CA SER A 84 5.50 14.51 -22.45
C SER A 84 4.25 13.81 -22.98
N ALA A 85 3.19 14.56 -23.23
CA ALA A 85 1.97 14.04 -23.84
C ALA A 85 2.28 13.37 -25.20
N GLY A 86 1.83 12.12 -25.38
CA GLY A 86 2.09 11.33 -26.59
C GLY A 86 3.50 10.72 -26.70
N ALA A 87 4.38 10.96 -25.73
CA ALA A 87 5.72 10.38 -25.73
C ALA A 87 5.70 8.88 -25.42
N ALA A 88 6.81 8.21 -25.75
CA ALA A 88 7.02 6.79 -25.43
C ALA A 88 7.03 6.56 -23.92
N ARG A 89 6.54 5.39 -23.51
CA ARG A 89 6.63 4.87 -22.13
C ARG A 89 7.99 4.22 -21.95
N ASN A 90 8.95 4.94 -21.40
CA ASN A 90 10.29 4.43 -21.18
C ASN A 90 10.34 3.63 -19.87
N GLN A 91 10.50 2.31 -19.96
CA GLN A 91 10.61 1.45 -18.78
C GLN A 91 11.91 1.75 -18.03
N ILE A 92 11.81 1.93 -16.69
CA ILE A 92 12.94 2.24 -15.82
C ILE A 92 13.18 1.20 -14.73
N THR A 93 12.27 0.24 -14.55
CA THR A 93 12.45 -0.92 -13.65
C THR A 93 12.23 -2.24 -14.40
N TYR A 94 12.99 -3.29 -14.03
CA TYR A 94 13.02 -4.56 -14.74
C TYR A 94 13.02 -5.75 -13.76
N PHE A 95 12.15 -5.72 -12.76
CA PHE A 95 12.07 -6.77 -11.76
C PHE A 95 11.22 -7.95 -12.23
N GLN A 96 11.44 -9.10 -11.59
CA GLN A 96 10.61 -10.30 -11.78
C GLN A 96 9.26 -10.16 -11.06
N GLU A 97 9.22 -9.34 -10.03
CA GLU A 97 8.05 -9.06 -9.19
C GLU A 97 7.39 -7.72 -9.56
N PRO A 98 6.09 -7.57 -9.32
CA PRO A 98 5.43 -6.29 -9.53
C PRO A 98 5.88 -5.27 -8.49
N ILE A 99 6.03 -4.01 -8.91
CA ILE A 99 6.19 -2.91 -7.97
C ILE A 99 4.85 -2.55 -7.33
N GLY A 100 4.85 -2.29 -6.03
CA GLY A 100 3.67 -1.91 -5.24
C GLY A 100 3.48 -0.39 -5.13
N SER A 101 3.48 0.14 -3.89
CA SER A 101 3.41 1.59 -3.62
C SER A 101 4.64 2.30 -4.18
N VAL A 102 4.42 3.47 -4.75
CA VAL A 102 5.48 4.31 -5.32
C VAL A 102 5.28 5.73 -4.81
N THR A 103 6.33 6.36 -4.30
CA THR A 103 6.31 7.75 -3.84
C THR A 103 7.56 8.49 -4.28
N MET A 104 7.38 9.72 -4.77
CA MET A 104 8.45 10.56 -5.27
C MET A 104 9.12 11.30 -4.13
N HIS A 105 10.45 11.44 -4.19
CA HIS A 105 11.15 12.33 -3.29
C HIS A 105 10.68 13.78 -3.53
N PRO A 106 10.43 14.60 -2.50
CA PRO A 106 9.85 15.93 -2.67
C PRO A 106 10.70 16.86 -3.54
N THR A 107 12.02 16.74 -3.54
CA THR A 107 12.93 17.68 -4.23
C THR A 107 13.99 17.05 -5.12
N LYS A 108 14.05 15.70 -5.22
CA LYS A 108 15.04 14.98 -6.05
C LYS A 108 14.37 14.01 -6.97
N SER A 109 15.09 13.45 -7.93
CA SER A 109 14.59 12.40 -8.83
C SER A 109 14.40 11.04 -8.17
N SER A 110 14.89 10.83 -6.93
CA SER A 110 14.80 9.56 -6.23
C SER A 110 13.34 9.14 -5.97
N ILE A 111 13.10 7.83 -6.03
CA ILE A 111 11.76 7.25 -5.88
C ILE A 111 11.83 6.15 -4.83
N ALA A 112 10.97 6.20 -3.83
CA ALA A 112 10.77 5.07 -2.92
C ALA A 112 9.62 4.20 -3.43
N PHE A 113 9.79 2.88 -3.40
CA PHE A 113 8.75 1.94 -3.79
C PHE A 113 8.79 0.68 -2.94
N THR A 114 7.68 -0.04 -2.91
CA THR A 114 7.59 -1.35 -2.25
C THR A 114 7.61 -2.47 -3.28
N MET A 115 8.21 -3.59 -2.91
CA MET A 115 8.18 -4.83 -3.69
C MET A 115 8.36 -6.01 -2.73
N ASP A 116 7.60 -7.08 -2.93
CA ASP A 116 7.83 -8.34 -2.23
C ASP A 116 8.59 -9.33 -3.12
N LYS A 117 8.85 -10.51 -2.62
CA LYS A 117 9.53 -11.57 -3.36
C LYS A 117 8.72 -12.85 -3.30
N GLY A 118 8.30 -13.34 -4.48
CA GLY A 118 7.65 -14.63 -4.62
C GLY A 118 6.27 -14.70 -3.96
N GLY A 119 5.56 -13.57 -3.76
CA GLY A 119 4.23 -13.55 -3.17
C GLY A 119 4.20 -13.82 -1.67
N THR A 120 5.30 -13.54 -0.95
CA THR A 120 5.40 -13.73 0.51
C THR A 120 4.58 -12.71 1.30
N GLU A 121 4.15 -11.62 0.66
CA GLU A 121 3.53 -10.44 1.29
C GLU A 121 4.44 -9.70 2.28
N ASN A 122 5.71 -10.09 2.37
CA ASN A 122 6.73 -9.39 3.17
C ASN A 122 7.45 -8.35 2.31
N ALA A 123 6.68 -7.34 1.85
CA ALA A 123 7.21 -6.29 1.01
C ALA A 123 8.36 -5.54 1.70
N GLN A 124 9.36 -5.18 0.89
CA GLN A 124 10.48 -4.36 1.29
C GLN A 124 10.40 -2.99 0.64
N ILE A 125 10.96 -1.98 1.28
CA ILE A 125 11.07 -0.63 0.72
C ILE A 125 12.41 -0.50 0.01
N TYR A 126 12.36 0.00 -1.22
CA TYR A 126 13.52 0.23 -2.08
C TYR A 126 13.60 1.71 -2.45
N LEU A 127 14.83 2.19 -2.60
CA LEU A 127 15.15 3.48 -3.20
C LEU A 127 15.64 3.26 -4.62
N LEU A 128 15.00 3.90 -5.60
CA LEU A 128 15.39 3.92 -7.00
C LEU A 128 16.00 5.28 -7.35
N ASN A 129 17.14 5.27 -8.02
CA ASN A 129 17.62 6.41 -8.78
C ASN A 129 17.19 6.21 -10.26
N PRO A 130 16.27 7.02 -10.81
CA PRO A 130 15.77 6.82 -12.17
C PRO A 130 16.82 7.06 -13.26
N GLU A 131 17.83 7.90 -13.01
CA GLU A 131 18.87 8.26 -13.98
C GLU A 131 19.83 7.09 -14.22
N SER A 132 20.25 6.43 -13.14
CA SER A 132 21.16 5.29 -13.19
C SER A 132 20.44 3.95 -13.21
N SER A 133 19.12 3.92 -12.99
CA SER A 133 18.32 2.71 -12.75
C SER A 133 18.85 1.83 -11.59
N SER A 134 19.66 2.42 -10.70
CA SER A 134 20.15 1.69 -9.53
C SER A 134 19.11 1.65 -8.42
N THR A 135 19.03 0.52 -7.74
CA THR A 135 18.11 0.31 -6.62
C THR A 135 18.85 -0.15 -5.38
N GLN A 136 18.41 0.36 -4.22
CA GLN A 136 18.89 -0.04 -2.91
C GLN A 136 17.72 -0.46 -2.04
N MET A 137 17.79 -1.63 -1.42
CA MET A 137 16.84 -2.03 -0.38
C MET A 137 17.13 -1.27 0.91
N LEU A 138 16.12 -0.62 1.47
CA LEU A 138 16.24 0.21 2.68
C LEU A 138 15.85 -0.55 3.95
N THR A 139 15.01 -1.57 3.84
CA THR A 139 14.47 -2.35 4.97
C THR A 139 15.22 -3.66 5.19
N ASP A 140 14.84 -4.44 6.19
CA ASP A 140 15.61 -5.57 6.72
C ASP A 140 15.57 -6.87 5.89
N GLY A 141 14.75 -6.92 4.85
CA GLY A 141 14.60 -8.07 3.96
C GLY A 141 13.71 -9.20 4.49
N THR A 142 13.16 -9.08 5.69
CA THR A 142 12.41 -10.15 6.36
C THR A 142 11.03 -9.73 6.86
N SER A 143 10.91 -8.52 7.39
CA SER A 143 9.67 -7.98 7.91
C SER A 143 8.74 -7.53 6.79
N ARG A 144 7.44 -7.48 7.07
CA ARG A 144 6.48 -6.82 6.18
C ARG A 144 6.56 -5.31 6.39
N ASN A 145 6.81 -4.57 5.31
CA ASN A 145 6.93 -3.12 5.32
C ASN A 145 5.99 -2.50 4.27
N GLY A 146 5.51 -1.27 4.52
CA GLY A 146 4.60 -0.59 3.60
C GLY A 146 4.48 0.90 3.87
N GLY A 147 3.71 1.59 3.00
CA GLY A 147 3.36 2.99 3.15
C GLY A 147 4.56 3.94 3.30
N PRO A 148 5.59 3.87 2.44
CA PRO A 148 6.69 4.82 2.52
C PRO A 148 6.17 6.24 2.26
N LEU A 149 6.40 7.14 3.21
CA LEU A 149 6.02 8.54 3.17
C LEU A 149 7.24 9.41 3.45
N TRP A 150 7.63 10.23 2.49
CA TRP A 150 8.72 11.15 2.60
C TRP A 150 8.42 12.28 3.57
N SER A 151 9.40 12.69 4.37
CA SER A 151 9.38 13.98 5.05
C SER A 151 9.51 15.12 4.03
N ASN A 152 9.04 16.32 4.34
CA ASN A 152 9.10 17.48 3.41
C ASN A 152 10.54 17.83 3.01
N ALA A 153 11.49 17.71 3.94
CA ALA A 153 12.92 17.87 3.66
C ALA A 153 13.50 16.72 2.81
N GLY A 154 12.79 15.60 2.66
CA GLY A 154 13.22 14.43 1.91
C GLY A 154 14.38 13.65 2.51
N ASN A 155 14.71 13.88 3.76
CA ASN A 155 15.82 13.22 4.46
C ASN A 155 15.38 12.04 5.33
N HIS A 156 14.08 11.86 5.52
CA HIS A 156 13.46 10.74 6.24
C HIS A 156 12.32 10.10 5.45
N ILE A 157 12.04 8.85 5.78
CA ILE A 157 10.84 8.14 5.34
C ILE A 157 10.14 7.59 6.59
N ALA A 158 8.87 7.97 6.78
CA ALA A 158 7.97 7.25 7.69
C ALA A 158 7.40 6.03 6.97
N PHE A 159 7.24 4.91 7.67
CA PHE A 159 6.75 3.67 7.07
C PHE A 159 6.16 2.73 8.13
N GLN A 160 5.36 1.79 7.68
CA GLN A 160 4.86 0.72 8.52
C GLN A 160 5.82 -0.45 8.50
N SER A 161 6.00 -1.13 9.63
CA SER A 161 6.79 -2.35 9.67
C SER A 161 6.36 -3.29 10.80
N THR A 162 6.40 -4.59 10.51
CA THR A 162 6.23 -5.64 11.51
C THR A 162 7.53 -6.05 12.20
N LYS A 163 8.63 -5.32 11.99
CA LYS A 163 9.98 -5.72 12.41
C LYS A 163 10.14 -5.88 13.93
N ARG A 164 9.29 -5.24 14.74
CA ARG A 164 9.37 -5.35 16.20
C ARG A 164 9.04 -6.77 16.70
N ASN A 165 8.01 -7.40 16.16
CA ASN A 165 7.50 -8.69 16.63
C ASN A 165 6.96 -9.63 15.54
N GLY A 166 7.10 -9.28 14.28
CA GLY A 166 6.65 -10.07 13.13
C GLY A 166 5.14 -9.97 12.81
N SER A 167 4.35 -9.22 13.58
CA SER A 167 2.89 -9.16 13.41
C SER A 167 2.28 -7.76 13.48
N SER A 168 2.69 -6.93 14.44
CA SER A 168 2.12 -5.60 14.66
C SER A 168 2.60 -4.61 13.61
N ASN A 169 1.67 -3.87 13.01
CA ASN A 169 1.99 -2.79 12.07
C ASN A 169 2.35 -1.52 12.86
N ASP A 170 3.58 -1.43 13.28
CA ASP A 170 4.10 -0.25 13.96
C ASP A 170 4.50 0.83 12.94
N VAL A 171 4.51 2.09 13.36
CA VAL A 171 5.00 3.19 12.54
C VAL A 171 6.45 3.49 12.91
N TRP A 172 7.29 3.46 11.90
CA TRP A 172 8.72 3.67 11.98
C TRP A 172 9.15 4.86 11.13
N MET A 173 10.30 5.43 11.44
CA MET A 173 10.98 6.46 10.64
C MET A 173 12.40 6.00 10.37
N MET A 174 12.88 6.16 9.14
CA MET A 174 14.28 5.91 8.79
C MET A 174 14.94 7.14 8.19
N PRO A 175 16.15 7.51 8.62
CA PRO A 175 16.97 8.50 7.92
C PRO A 175 17.55 7.90 6.62
N LEU A 176 17.55 8.67 5.53
CA LEU A 176 18.02 8.20 4.22
C LEU A 176 19.52 7.92 4.15
N ASP A 177 20.30 8.66 4.91
CA ASP A 177 21.77 8.50 4.98
C ASP A 177 22.18 7.23 5.73
N ASN A 178 21.32 6.73 6.63
CA ASN A 178 21.53 5.49 7.36
C ASN A 178 20.22 4.78 7.70
N PRO A 179 19.55 4.09 6.72
CA PRO A 179 18.25 3.46 6.92
C PRO A 179 18.23 2.39 8.03
N GLN A 180 19.38 1.83 8.36
CA GLN A 180 19.52 0.84 9.45
C GLN A 180 19.31 1.45 10.84
N LYS A 181 19.42 2.76 10.99
CA LYS A 181 19.10 3.52 12.21
C LYS A 181 17.64 3.94 12.29
N SER A 182 16.73 3.11 11.73
CA SER A 182 15.31 3.40 11.83
C SER A 182 14.81 3.37 13.27
N GLU A 183 13.96 4.34 13.62
CA GLU A 183 13.39 4.55 14.95
C GLU A 183 11.90 4.22 14.96
N LEU A 184 11.42 3.67 16.08
CA LEU A 184 10.00 3.46 16.32
C LEU A 184 9.36 4.80 16.69
N ILE A 185 8.41 5.26 15.86
CA ILE A 185 7.60 6.45 16.15
C ILE A 185 6.41 6.09 17.03
N LEU A 186 5.70 5.03 16.65
CA LEU A 186 4.51 4.59 17.33
C LEU A 186 4.41 3.06 17.33
N GLU A 187 4.23 2.52 18.52
CA GLU A 187 3.91 1.11 18.72
C GLU A 187 2.41 0.88 18.55
N SER A 188 2.02 -0.07 17.68
CA SER A 188 0.64 -0.53 17.57
C SER A 188 0.25 -1.31 18.81
N PRO A 189 -0.68 -0.78 19.64
CA PRO A 189 -0.96 -1.37 20.95
C PRO A 189 -1.93 -2.55 20.89
N ASP A 190 -2.69 -2.69 19.81
CA ASP A 190 -3.90 -3.51 19.74
C ASP A 190 -3.98 -4.41 18.50
N GLY A 191 -2.91 -4.45 17.69
CA GLY A 191 -2.85 -5.23 16.45
C GLY A 191 -3.69 -4.67 15.30
N THR A 192 -4.32 -3.50 15.47
CA THR A 192 -4.99 -2.78 14.37
C THR A 192 -3.97 -2.19 13.41
N TRP A 193 -4.44 -1.70 12.26
CA TRP A 193 -3.56 -1.09 11.29
C TRP A 193 -3.24 0.36 11.66
N TRP A 194 -1.95 0.71 11.64
CA TRP A 194 -1.44 2.05 11.88
C TRP A 194 -0.51 2.47 10.75
N GLY A 195 -0.57 3.73 10.31
CA GLY A 195 0.28 4.24 9.24
C GLY A 195 0.40 5.75 9.27
N ALA A 196 1.53 6.27 8.78
CA ALA A 196 1.72 7.70 8.56
C ALA A 196 0.85 8.15 7.39
N ALA A 197 0.15 9.28 7.55
CA ALA A 197 -0.66 9.92 6.53
C ALA A 197 0.02 11.17 5.97
N ASP A 198 0.67 11.97 6.83
CA ASP A 198 1.33 13.20 6.41
C ASP A 198 2.37 13.66 7.46
N TRP A 199 3.23 14.62 7.09
CA TRP A 199 4.19 15.30 7.94
C TRP A 199 3.79 16.76 8.13
N SER A 200 4.06 17.34 9.31
CA SER A 200 3.98 18.78 9.51
C SER A 200 5.00 19.51 8.62
N GLU A 201 4.76 20.78 8.30
CA GLU A 201 5.60 21.58 7.41
C GLU A 201 7.09 21.56 7.81
N ASP A 202 7.37 21.58 9.10
CA ASP A 202 8.72 21.57 9.68
C ASP A 202 9.29 20.16 9.95
N ASP A 203 8.59 19.10 9.53
CA ASP A 203 8.92 17.69 9.79
C ASP A 203 9.00 17.33 11.29
N SER A 204 8.49 18.15 12.20
CA SER A 204 8.55 17.87 13.64
C SER A 204 7.43 16.95 14.14
N LYS A 205 6.35 16.79 13.36
CA LYS A 205 5.20 15.96 13.69
C LYS A 205 4.80 15.06 12.54
N VAL A 206 4.14 13.95 12.87
CA VAL A 206 3.58 13.02 11.89
C VAL A 206 2.10 12.83 12.19
N LEU A 207 1.27 13.02 11.16
CA LEU A 207 -0.15 12.67 11.18
C LEU A 207 -0.27 11.16 10.98
N ILE A 208 -0.93 10.49 11.90
CA ILE A 208 -1.03 9.02 11.94
C ILE A 208 -2.49 8.60 11.79
N GLN A 209 -2.73 7.71 10.85
CA GLN A 209 -4.00 7.01 10.70
C GLN A 209 -4.00 5.71 11.51
N ASN A 210 -5.05 5.48 12.29
CA ASN A 210 -5.39 4.18 12.85
C ASN A 210 -6.67 3.65 12.19
N TYR A 211 -6.56 2.57 11.45
CA TYR A 211 -7.71 1.87 10.87
C TYR A 211 -8.09 0.68 11.75
N ILE A 212 -9.28 0.71 12.30
CA ILE A 212 -9.82 -0.32 13.18
C ILE A 212 -10.74 -1.25 12.42
N SER A 213 -11.65 -0.67 11.60
CA SER A 213 -12.58 -1.39 10.74
C SER A 213 -13.08 -0.49 9.63
N ILE A 214 -13.84 -1.05 8.67
CA ILE A 214 -14.49 -0.28 7.60
C ILE A 214 -15.40 0.85 8.11
N ALA A 215 -15.89 0.76 9.33
CA ALA A 215 -16.78 1.74 9.95
C ALA A 215 -16.13 2.51 11.11
N ASN A 216 -14.84 2.29 11.38
CA ASN A 216 -14.16 2.91 12.51
C ASN A 216 -12.69 3.17 12.21
N SER A 217 -12.31 4.43 12.22
CA SER A 217 -10.92 4.85 12.13
C SER A 217 -10.69 6.12 12.93
N LYS A 218 -9.43 6.33 13.33
CA LYS A 218 -9.00 7.46 14.18
C LYS A 218 -7.75 8.09 13.61
N ALA A 219 -7.57 9.38 13.90
CA ALA A 219 -6.32 10.05 13.55
C ALA A 219 -5.63 10.61 14.80
N TYR A 220 -4.32 10.55 14.77
CA TYR A 220 -3.44 11.04 15.84
C TYR A 220 -2.35 11.93 15.25
N ILE A 221 -1.85 12.85 16.05
CA ILE A 221 -0.59 13.55 15.79
C ILE A 221 0.44 13.02 16.78
N VAL A 222 1.62 12.67 16.27
CA VAL A 222 2.79 12.30 17.07
C VAL A 222 3.84 13.37 16.92
N ASP A 223 4.23 14.01 18.03
CA ASP A 223 5.39 14.90 18.09
C ASP A 223 6.68 14.07 18.17
N LEU A 224 7.58 14.26 17.21
CA LEU A 224 8.78 13.45 17.09
C LEU A 224 9.84 13.78 18.14
N THR A 225 9.79 14.97 18.74
CA THR A 225 10.72 15.40 19.78
C THR A 225 10.29 14.87 21.15
N THR A 226 9.03 15.09 21.52
CA THR A 226 8.50 14.69 22.83
C THR A 226 8.01 13.25 22.87
N LYS A 227 7.75 12.66 21.70
CA LYS A 227 7.10 11.37 21.49
C LYS A 227 5.65 11.33 22.04
N GLU A 228 5.05 12.48 22.27
CA GLU A 228 3.66 12.59 22.68
C GLU A 228 2.73 12.24 21.53
N LYS A 229 1.69 11.46 21.82
CA LYS A 229 0.65 11.06 20.88
C LYS A 229 -0.69 11.67 21.32
N SER A 230 -1.26 12.53 20.49
CA SER A 230 -2.54 13.19 20.71
C SER A 230 -3.59 12.64 19.75
N LEU A 231 -4.74 12.19 20.29
CA LEU A 231 -5.91 11.83 19.49
C LEU A 231 -6.55 13.12 18.95
N ILE A 232 -6.69 13.21 17.62
CA ILE A 232 -7.23 14.40 16.96
C ILE A 232 -8.63 14.14 16.41
N LEU A 233 -8.86 12.97 15.79
CA LEU A 233 -10.13 12.59 15.17
C LEU A 233 -10.56 11.21 15.64
N GLY A 234 -11.88 11.05 15.76
CA GLY A 234 -12.50 9.81 16.23
C GLY A 234 -12.48 9.71 17.75
N GLU A 235 -13.58 10.07 18.39
CA GLU A 235 -13.72 9.94 19.84
C GLU A 235 -13.49 8.51 20.31
N LYS A 236 -13.07 8.35 21.56
CA LYS A 236 -12.66 7.07 22.12
C LYS A 236 -13.73 5.99 22.00
N ASP A 237 -14.99 6.37 22.15
CA ASP A 237 -16.13 5.44 22.24
C ASP A 237 -17.12 5.59 21.07
N SER A 238 -16.80 6.42 20.04
CA SER A 238 -17.63 6.55 18.84
C SER A 238 -17.08 5.69 17.70
N SER A 239 -17.99 5.17 16.88
CA SER A 239 -17.66 4.43 15.67
C SER A 239 -18.00 5.30 14.45
N SER A 240 -16.97 5.86 13.81
CA SER A 240 -17.08 6.63 12.58
C SER A 240 -15.80 6.47 11.76
N VAL A 241 -15.92 6.64 10.47
CA VAL A 241 -14.77 6.77 9.57
C VAL A 241 -14.15 8.14 9.80
N ASN A 242 -12.85 8.20 10.02
CA ASN A 242 -12.04 9.41 10.09
C ASN A 242 -10.71 9.14 9.41
N SER A 243 -10.68 9.32 8.09
CA SER A 243 -9.48 9.08 7.28
C SER A 243 -8.66 10.35 7.19
N ALA A 244 -7.55 10.39 7.90
CA ALA A 244 -6.60 11.50 7.85
C ALA A 244 -5.97 11.62 6.48
N LEU A 245 -5.85 12.83 5.95
CA LEU A 245 -5.34 13.10 4.61
C LEU A 245 -4.05 13.91 4.64
N ALA A 246 -4.11 15.17 5.11
CA ALA A 246 -2.97 16.07 5.11
C ALA A 246 -3.12 17.16 6.17
N PHE A 247 -2.01 17.73 6.63
CA PHE A 247 -1.97 19.03 7.28
C PHE A 247 -2.32 20.15 6.29
N ASP A 248 -2.74 21.30 6.80
CA ASP A 248 -2.76 22.53 6.00
C ASP A 248 -1.38 23.21 5.97
N GLU A 249 -1.24 24.27 5.16
CA GLU A 249 0.03 25.00 4.90
C GLU A 249 0.74 25.48 6.19
N ASN A 250 0.04 25.64 7.30
CA ASN A 250 0.61 26.22 8.52
C ASN A 250 0.50 25.28 9.74
N ASP A 251 0.19 24.01 9.53
CA ASP A 251 -0.04 23.01 10.57
C ASP A 251 -1.14 23.40 11.58
N LYS A 252 -2.07 24.29 11.17
CA LYS A 252 -3.18 24.74 12.01
C LYS A 252 -4.33 23.78 12.03
N GLY A 253 -4.45 22.97 11.02
CA GLY A 253 -5.51 21.99 10.91
C GLY A 253 -5.17 20.85 9.97
N ILE A 254 -6.11 19.93 9.84
CA ILE A 254 -5.98 18.77 9.00
C ILE A 254 -7.21 18.56 8.13
N PHE A 255 -6.99 18.16 6.90
CA PHE A 255 -8.03 17.63 6.02
C PHE A 255 -8.27 16.16 6.32
N PHE A 256 -9.52 15.74 6.31
CA PHE A 256 -9.89 14.35 6.54
C PHE A 256 -11.22 14.00 5.86
N ILE A 257 -11.47 12.72 5.65
CA ILE A 257 -12.76 12.20 5.18
C ILE A 257 -13.46 11.53 6.35
N THR A 258 -14.76 11.86 6.53
CA THR A 258 -15.56 11.32 7.63
C THR A 258 -17.03 11.12 7.25
N ASN A 259 -17.65 10.11 7.85
CA ASN A 259 -19.11 9.91 7.82
C ASN A 259 -19.82 10.31 9.13
N GLN A 260 -19.13 11.03 10.00
CA GLN A 260 -19.69 11.41 11.32
C GLN A 260 -20.85 12.41 11.22
N TYR A 261 -20.89 13.21 10.14
CA TYR A 261 -21.84 14.33 10.00
C TYR A 261 -22.94 14.07 8.96
N GLY A 262 -23.06 12.86 8.43
CA GLY A 262 -24.07 12.51 7.43
C GLY A 262 -24.03 11.06 7.02
N GLU A 263 -24.81 10.73 5.99
CA GLU A 263 -24.86 9.37 5.43
C GLU A 263 -23.63 9.03 4.61
N PHE A 264 -23.04 10.04 3.96
CA PHE A 264 -21.91 9.89 3.04
C PHE A 264 -20.57 10.20 3.70
N ASN A 265 -19.52 9.65 3.16
CA ASN A 265 -18.15 10.05 3.47
C ASN A 265 -17.91 11.46 2.92
N GLN A 266 -17.70 12.41 3.79
CA GLN A 266 -17.57 13.83 3.46
C GLN A 266 -16.14 14.32 3.70
N LEU A 267 -15.64 15.18 2.82
CA LEU A 267 -14.42 15.93 3.05
C LEU A 267 -14.69 17.00 4.14
N ALA A 268 -13.84 17.04 5.14
CA ALA A 268 -13.91 17.98 6.24
C ALA A 268 -12.51 18.53 6.61
N TYR A 269 -12.50 19.62 7.31
CA TYR A 269 -11.32 20.25 7.89
C TYR A 269 -11.49 20.36 9.40
N TYR A 270 -10.46 19.99 10.15
CA TYR A 270 -10.40 20.10 11.61
C TYR A 270 -9.35 21.15 11.99
N GLU A 271 -9.75 22.19 12.72
CA GLU A 271 -8.85 23.19 13.27
C GLU A 271 -8.27 22.72 14.60
N ILE A 272 -6.95 22.61 14.71
CA ILE A 272 -6.29 21.98 15.87
C ILE A 272 -6.46 22.83 17.14
N GLU A 273 -6.35 24.15 17.05
CA GLU A 273 -6.42 25.06 18.21
C GLU A 273 -7.81 25.11 18.84
N THR A 274 -8.84 25.18 18.01
CA THR A 274 -10.24 25.35 18.46
C THR A 274 -10.99 24.04 18.62
N SER A 275 -10.47 22.95 18.02
CA SER A 275 -11.14 21.66 17.86
C SER A 275 -12.45 21.75 17.05
N GLU A 276 -12.60 22.77 16.23
CA GLU A 276 -13.77 22.94 15.37
C GLU A 276 -13.64 22.16 14.06
N VAL A 277 -14.78 21.62 13.60
CA VAL A 277 -14.86 20.89 12.33
C VAL A 277 -15.72 21.67 11.33
N THR A 278 -15.17 21.87 10.14
CA THR A 278 -15.90 22.40 8.99
C THR A 278 -16.07 21.32 7.93
N VAL A 279 -17.31 20.93 7.63
CA VAL A 279 -17.62 19.99 6.55
C VAL A 279 -17.60 20.72 5.21
N ILE A 280 -16.61 20.42 4.36
CA ILE A 280 -16.36 21.10 3.09
C ILE A 280 -17.34 20.62 2.01
N SER A 281 -17.56 19.30 1.91
CA SER A 281 -18.43 18.70 0.88
C SER A 281 -19.88 18.49 1.33
N LYS A 282 -20.37 19.32 2.24
CA LYS A 282 -21.70 19.19 2.89
C LYS A 282 -22.87 19.06 1.91
N GLU A 283 -22.80 19.77 0.78
CA GLU A 283 -23.86 19.82 -0.22
C GLU A 283 -23.78 18.65 -1.24
N ILE A 284 -22.79 17.78 -1.10
CA ILE A 284 -22.58 16.63 -2.00
C ILE A 284 -23.18 15.38 -1.37
N SER A 285 -24.18 14.78 -2.04
CA SER A 285 -24.88 13.58 -1.58
C SER A 285 -24.24 12.28 -2.14
N TRP A 286 -22.90 12.23 -2.13
CA TRP A 286 -22.08 11.11 -2.60
C TRP A 286 -20.82 11.01 -1.75
N ASP A 287 -20.26 9.80 -1.67
CA ASP A 287 -18.98 9.58 -0.98
C ASP A 287 -17.83 10.30 -1.68
N VAL A 288 -17.00 10.95 -0.88
CA VAL A 288 -15.68 11.44 -1.33
C VAL A 288 -14.70 10.27 -1.26
N ASP A 289 -14.12 9.90 -2.42
CA ASP A 289 -13.24 8.72 -2.57
C ASP A 289 -11.76 9.08 -2.63
N GLY A 290 -11.42 10.33 -2.97
CA GLY A 290 -10.03 10.74 -3.14
C GLY A 290 -9.83 12.22 -2.83
N PHE A 291 -8.61 12.56 -2.43
CA PHE A 291 -8.18 13.92 -2.12
C PHE A 291 -6.74 14.12 -2.56
N SER A 292 -6.44 15.31 -3.04
CA SER A 292 -5.08 15.77 -3.34
C SER A 292 -5.00 17.26 -3.06
N ILE A 293 -3.89 17.71 -2.52
CA ILE A 293 -3.59 19.12 -2.29
C ILE A 293 -2.34 19.50 -3.11
N SER A 294 -2.29 20.71 -3.62
CA SER A 294 -1.09 21.22 -4.32
C SER A 294 0.05 21.47 -3.34
N ASP A 295 1.31 21.36 -3.81
CA ASP A 295 2.50 21.53 -2.96
C ASP A 295 2.55 22.91 -2.26
N ASP A 296 1.93 23.93 -2.87
CA ASP A 296 1.78 25.26 -2.27
C ASP A 296 0.52 25.39 -1.40
N SER A 297 -0.16 24.30 -1.12
CA SER A 297 -1.39 24.17 -0.33
C SER A 297 -2.54 25.12 -0.69
N LYS A 298 -2.49 25.76 -1.88
CA LYS A 298 -3.49 26.76 -2.32
C LYS A 298 -4.67 26.14 -3.08
N LYS A 299 -4.55 24.91 -3.53
CA LYS A 299 -5.59 24.20 -4.28
C LYS A 299 -5.74 22.80 -3.77
N ALA A 300 -6.97 22.39 -3.60
CA ALA A 300 -7.31 20.99 -3.31
C ALA A 300 -8.25 20.46 -4.40
N ALA A 301 -8.12 19.19 -4.71
CA ALA A 301 -9.03 18.45 -5.55
C ALA A 301 -9.51 17.20 -4.81
N PHE A 302 -10.77 16.87 -4.97
CA PHE A 302 -11.31 15.62 -4.46
C PHE A 302 -12.22 14.96 -5.51
N VAL A 303 -12.41 13.67 -5.36
CA VAL A 303 -13.19 12.86 -6.32
C VAL A 303 -14.42 12.32 -5.61
N VAL A 304 -15.56 12.37 -6.32
CA VAL A 304 -16.79 11.71 -5.92
C VAL A 304 -17.25 10.80 -7.07
N ASN A 305 -17.95 9.71 -6.74
CA ASN A 305 -18.60 8.88 -7.75
C ASN A 305 -20.10 9.18 -7.76
N GLU A 306 -20.53 10.02 -8.69
CA GLU A 306 -21.94 10.39 -8.86
C GLU A 306 -22.62 9.50 -9.90
N ASN A 307 -23.51 8.61 -9.48
CA ASN A 307 -24.25 7.70 -10.37
C ASN A 307 -23.35 6.84 -11.29
N GLY A 308 -22.14 6.48 -10.83
CA GLY A 308 -21.20 5.70 -11.61
C GLY A 308 -20.24 6.55 -12.48
N TYR A 309 -20.22 7.87 -12.32
CA TYR A 309 -19.28 8.80 -12.96
C TYR A 309 -18.39 9.44 -11.89
N SER A 310 -17.07 9.40 -12.13
CA SER A 310 -16.06 10.07 -11.28
C SER A 310 -15.48 11.26 -12.00
#